data_7aa9ea56864a99b344dd8e4a171b07b6
#
_entry.id   7aa9ea56864a99b344dd8e4a171b07b6
#
_cell.length_a   1.000
_cell.length_b   1.000
_cell.length_c   1.000
_cell.angle_alpha   90.00
_cell.angle_beta   90.00
_cell.angle_gamma   90.00
#
_symmetry.space_group_name_H-M   'P 1'
#
loop_
_entity.id
_entity.type
_entity.pdbx_description
1 polymer ?
#
loop_
_entity_poly.entity_id
_entity_poly.type
_entity_poly.pdbx_seq_one_letter_code
_entity_poly.pdbx_strand_id
1 'polypeptide(L)'
;MKGKNMTTPVFRQATPADVDRCYEIEMTSYEGDEAATREKIATRIHRYPEGFLCMALEGNVIGFINAGCAWEVVMSDEEFKELVGHDPDAPNAVIMSVVVHPDFQGKGYSSLLMREFVSRLKAMNKKTIHLMCKDRHVDLYAHFGYRYIKPSASDHGGMAWHEMMMTL
;
A
#
# COMPACT_ATOMS: atom_id res chain seq x y z
N MET A 1 -17.32 8.12 26.27
CA MET A 1 -16.05 7.94 26.29
C MET A 1 -15.61 6.68 25.80
N LYS A 2 -16.22 5.66 26.13
CA LYS A 2 -15.84 4.41 25.67
C LYS A 2 -15.95 4.27 24.19
N GLY A 3 -16.95 4.86 23.55
CA GLY A 3 -17.10 4.83 22.11
C GLY A 3 -15.92 5.41 21.36
N LYS A 4 -15.23 6.39 21.95
CA LYS A 4 -14.08 6.97 21.32
C LYS A 4 -12.95 5.98 21.18
N ASN A 5 -12.71 5.17 22.21
CA ASN A 5 -11.64 4.18 22.17
C ASN A 5 -11.92 3.09 21.13
N MET A 6 -13.20 2.76 20.93
CA MET A 6 -13.59 1.74 19.98
C MET A 6 -13.41 2.18 18.54
N THR A 7 -13.31 3.49 18.30
CA THR A 7 -13.12 4.00 16.94
C THR A 7 -11.67 4.26 16.60
N THR A 8 -10.75 3.98 17.52
CA THR A 8 -9.32 4.18 17.28
C THR A 8 -8.78 2.98 16.50
N PRO A 9 -8.18 3.21 15.33
CA PRO A 9 -7.63 2.10 14.55
C PRO A 9 -6.38 1.51 15.20
N VAL A 10 -6.21 0.22 15.00
CA VAL A 10 -5.03 -0.52 15.43
C VAL A 10 -4.26 -0.93 14.19
N PHE A 11 -2.93 -0.78 14.22
CA PHE A 11 -2.06 -1.13 13.11
C PHE A 11 -1.26 -2.38 13.46
N ARG A 12 -1.20 -3.32 12.52
CA ARG A 12 -0.44 -4.56 12.72
C ARG A 12 -0.03 -5.16 11.39
N GLN A 13 0.96 -6.03 11.41
CA GLN A 13 1.32 -6.80 10.22
C GLN A 13 0.17 -7.74 9.84
N ALA A 14 0.02 -7.98 8.55
CA ALA A 14 -0.94 -8.96 8.05
C ALA A 14 -0.49 -10.38 8.43
N THR A 15 -1.47 -11.25 8.62
CA THR A 15 -1.25 -12.68 8.85
C THR A 15 -1.97 -13.47 7.76
N PRO A 16 -1.66 -14.77 7.58
CA PRO A 16 -2.38 -15.57 6.59
C PRO A 16 -3.90 -15.55 6.74
N ALA A 17 -4.41 -15.34 7.96
CA ALA A 17 -5.85 -15.24 8.20
C ALA A 17 -6.48 -14.00 7.57
N ASP A 18 -5.66 -13.01 7.18
CA ASP A 18 -6.15 -11.75 6.61
C ASP A 18 -6.31 -11.79 5.10
N VAL A 19 -5.88 -12.87 4.43
CA VAL A 19 -5.85 -12.92 2.95
C VAL A 19 -7.23 -12.63 2.35
N ASP A 20 -8.26 -13.32 2.82
CA ASP A 20 -9.60 -13.18 2.25
C ASP A 20 -10.17 -11.78 2.47
N ARG A 21 -10.01 -11.23 3.67
CA ARG A 21 -10.52 -9.89 3.97
C ARG A 21 -9.78 -8.83 3.16
N CYS A 22 -8.44 -8.94 3.06
CA CYS A 22 -7.66 -7.99 2.28
C CYS A 22 -8.04 -8.08 0.79
N TYR A 23 -8.24 -9.30 0.27
CA TYR A 23 -8.68 -9.46 -1.11
C TYR A 23 -10.06 -8.82 -1.33
N GLU A 24 -10.99 -9.00 -0.41
CA GLU A 24 -12.31 -8.39 -0.49
C GLU A 24 -12.19 -6.86 -0.57
N ILE A 25 -11.37 -6.26 0.28
CA ILE A 25 -11.16 -4.81 0.29
C ILE A 25 -10.53 -4.35 -1.03
N GLU A 26 -9.54 -5.08 -1.52
CA GLU A 26 -8.88 -4.76 -2.79
C GLU A 26 -9.90 -4.75 -3.93
N MET A 27 -10.73 -5.78 -4.01
CA MET A 27 -11.73 -5.91 -5.07
C MET A 27 -12.79 -4.83 -5.02
N THR A 28 -13.17 -4.38 -3.82
CA THR A 28 -14.20 -3.35 -3.68
C THR A 28 -13.66 -1.94 -3.89
N SER A 29 -12.33 -1.76 -3.77
CA SER A 29 -11.70 -0.45 -3.83
C SER A 29 -11.14 -0.11 -5.20
N TYR A 30 -10.73 -1.12 -5.97
CA TYR A 30 -10.18 -0.91 -7.32
C TYR A 30 -11.15 -1.37 -8.38
N GLU A 31 -11.09 -0.72 -9.54
CA GLU A 31 -11.96 -1.04 -10.66
C GLU A 31 -11.27 -2.02 -11.62
N GLY A 32 -12.07 -2.92 -12.20
CA GLY A 32 -11.62 -3.81 -13.27
C GLY A 32 -10.32 -4.56 -12.95
N ASP A 33 -9.35 -4.44 -13.85
CA ASP A 33 -8.09 -5.18 -13.74
C ASP A 33 -7.07 -4.50 -12.84
N GLU A 34 -7.44 -3.39 -12.17
CA GLU A 34 -6.52 -2.70 -11.27
C GLU A 34 -6.24 -3.51 -10.00
N ALA A 35 -7.23 -4.27 -9.53
CA ALA A 35 -7.12 -4.99 -8.27
C ALA A 35 -6.13 -6.15 -8.38
N ALA A 36 -5.35 -6.35 -7.32
CA ALA A 36 -4.48 -7.51 -7.24
C ALA A 36 -5.32 -8.77 -7.05
N THR A 37 -4.84 -9.88 -7.58
CA THR A 37 -5.52 -11.17 -7.39
C THR A 37 -5.33 -11.67 -5.95
N ARG A 38 -6.18 -12.62 -5.55
CA ARG A 38 -6.04 -13.23 -4.23
C ARG A 38 -4.67 -13.88 -4.05
N GLU A 39 -4.15 -14.52 -5.11
CA GLU A 39 -2.84 -15.15 -5.08
C GLU A 39 -1.72 -14.15 -4.84
N LYS A 40 -1.80 -12.97 -5.46
CA LYS A 40 -0.79 -11.93 -5.24
C LYS A 40 -0.83 -11.43 -3.81
N ILE A 41 -2.02 -11.21 -3.25
CA ILE A 41 -2.17 -10.77 -1.87
C ILE A 41 -1.61 -11.83 -0.93
N ALA A 42 -1.93 -13.11 -1.16
CA ALA A 42 -1.41 -14.20 -0.35
C ALA A 42 0.12 -14.26 -0.42
N THR A 43 0.69 -14.12 -1.60
CA THR A 43 2.14 -14.11 -1.79
C THR A 43 2.78 -12.99 -0.97
N ARG A 44 2.23 -11.78 -1.03
CA ARG A 44 2.77 -10.62 -0.31
C ARG A 44 2.72 -10.83 1.20
N ILE A 45 1.64 -11.41 1.71
CA ILE A 45 1.49 -11.68 3.14
C ILE A 45 2.44 -12.78 3.59
N HIS A 46 2.57 -13.85 2.82
CA HIS A 46 3.42 -14.97 3.20
C HIS A 46 4.90 -14.64 3.08
N ARG A 47 5.30 -13.96 2.03
CA ARG A 47 6.72 -13.75 1.73
C ARG A 47 7.29 -12.51 2.38
N TYR A 48 6.47 -11.47 2.62
CA TYR A 48 6.98 -10.23 3.20
C TYR A 48 5.92 -9.55 4.08
N PRO A 49 5.54 -10.18 5.20
CA PRO A 49 4.54 -9.57 6.10
C PRO A 49 5.02 -8.26 6.71
N GLU A 50 6.33 -8.05 6.84
CA GLU A 50 6.89 -6.80 7.34
C GLU A 50 6.53 -5.60 6.46
N GLY A 51 6.28 -5.84 5.19
CA GLY A 51 5.86 -4.82 4.24
C GLY A 51 4.35 -4.75 4.04
N PHE A 52 3.57 -5.44 4.86
CA PHE A 52 2.11 -5.50 4.68
C PHE A 52 1.43 -5.05 5.99
N LEU A 53 1.02 -3.79 6.02
CA LEU A 53 0.43 -3.16 7.20
C LEU A 53 -1.08 -3.13 7.10
N CYS A 54 -1.75 -3.75 8.07
CA CYS A 54 -3.21 -3.72 8.19
C CYS A 54 -3.64 -2.67 9.21
N MET A 55 -4.76 -2.02 8.93
CA MET A 55 -5.43 -1.12 9.85
C MET A 55 -6.77 -1.72 10.20
N ALA A 56 -7.04 -1.89 11.51
CA ALA A 56 -8.24 -2.54 11.98
C ALA A 56 -9.03 -1.64 12.93
N LEU A 57 -10.37 -1.74 12.86
CA LEU A 57 -11.28 -1.13 13.82
C LEU A 57 -12.08 -2.25 14.47
N GLU A 58 -12.07 -2.26 15.80
CA GLU A 58 -12.81 -3.28 16.57
C GLU A 58 -12.54 -4.69 16.08
N GLY A 59 -11.29 -4.96 15.75
CA GLY A 59 -10.85 -6.27 15.30
C GLY A 59 -11.05 -6.56 13.82
N ASN A 60 -11.69 -5.67 13.07
CA ASN A 60 -11.95 -5.87 11.63
C ASN A 60 -11.02 -5.02 10.79
N VAL A 61 -10.30 -5.63 9.85
CA VAL A 61 -9.45 -4.90 8.93
C VAL A 61 -10.32 -4.03 8.04
N ILE A 62 -9.99 -2.73 7.99
CA ILE A 62 -10.70 -1.75 7.16
C ILE A 62 -9.83 -1.17 6.06
N GLY A 63 -8.53 -1.43 6.11
CA GLY A 63 -7.61 -0.94 5.09
C GLY A 63 -6.25 -1.56 5.26
N PHE A 64 -5.40 -1.38 4.26
CA PHE A 64 -4.04 -1.89 4.31
C PHE A 64 -3.16 -1.18 3.28
N ILE A 65 -1.85 -1.32 3.48
CA ILE A 65 -0.85 -0.83 2.54
C ILE A 65 0.25 -1.87 2.49
N ASN A 66 0.71 -2.20 1.29
CA ASN A 66 1.80 -3.15 1.16
C ASN A 66 2.84 -2.68 0.17
N ALA A 67 4.07 -3.14 0.37
CA ALA A 67 5.22 -2.79 -0.43
C ALA A 67 6.19 -3.97 -0.51
N GLY A 68 6.97 -4.00 -1.57
CA GLY A 68 8.19 -4.78 -1.64
C GLY A 68 9.37 -3.83 -1.58
N CYS A 69 10.59 -4.37 -1.58
CA CYS A 69 11.81 -3.56 -1.54
C CYS A 69 12.72 -3.96 -2.68
N ALA A 70 13.40 -2.97 -3.28
CA ALA A 70 14.27 -3.19 -4.43
C ALA A 70 15.52 -2.33 -4.35
N TRP A 71 16.62 -2.83 -4.93
CA TRP A 71 17.84 -2.06 -5.08
C TRP A 71 17.70 -1.10 -6.26
N GLU A 72 17.06 -1.55 -7.32
CA GLU A 72 16.74 -0.71 -8.47
C GLU A 72 15.23 -0.71 -8.66
N VAL A 73 14.62 0.47 -8.70
CA VAL A 73 13.17 0.60 -8.81
C VAL A 73 12.77 0.77 -10.28
N VAL A 74 11.95 -0.18 -10.77
CA VAL A 74 11.35 -0.12 -12.10
C VAL A 74 9.84 -0.22 -11.92
N MET A 75 9.17 0.93 -11.94
CA MET A 75 7.75 1.00 -11.59
C MET A 75 6.84 0.27 -12.59
N SER A 76 7.29 0.07 -13.82
CA SER A 76 6.53 -0.65 -14.83
C SER A 76 6.70 -2.17 -14.75
N ASP A 77 7.50 -2.68 -13.82
CA ASP A 77 7.76 -4.11 -13.69
C ASP A 77 6.56 -4.80 -13.02
N GLU A 78 5.74 -5.46 -13.80
CA GLU A 78 4.55 -6.15 -13.30
C GLU A 78 4.89 -7.37 -12.45
N GLU A 79 6.04 -8.00 -12.68
CA GLU A 79 6.45 -9.16 -11.90
C GLU A 79 6.76 -8.80 -10.45
N PHE A 80 7.13 -7.55 -10.20
CA PHE A 80 7.40 -7.09 -8.83
C PHE A 80 6.14 -7.18 -7.96
N LYS A 81 4.96 -7.12 -8.55
CA LYS A 81 3.69 -7.26 -7.83
C LYS A 81 3.53 -8.64 -7.19
N GLU A 82 4.33 -9.61 -7.65
CA GLU A 82 4.40 -10.95 -7.05
C GLU A 82 5.71 -11.13 -6.28
N LEU A 83 6.36 -10.03 -5.94
CA LEU A 83 7.62 -9.96 -5.21
C LEU A 83 8.81 -10.57 -5.97
N VAL A 84 8.73 -10.70 -7.29
CA VAL A 84 9.86 -11.09 -8.10
C VAL A 84 10.83 -9.90 -8.15
N GLY A 85 12.07 -10.10 -7.73
CA GLY A 85 13.06 -9.03 -7.62
C GLY A 85 13.04 -8.31 -6.26
N HIS A 86 12.15 -8.70 -5.36
CA HIS A 86 12.11 -8.15 -4.02
C HIS A 86 13.26 -8.69 -3.17
N ASP A 87 13.89 -7.79 -2.41
CA ASP A 87 14.91 -8.12 -1.42
C ASP A 87 14.59 -7.32 -0.15
N PRO A 88 14.31 -7.99 0.99
CA PRO A 88 13.96 -7.28 2.21
C PRO A 88 15.05 -6.35 2.72
N ASP A 89 16.31 -6.57 2.33
CA ASP A 89 17.42 -5.71 2.73
C ASP A 89 17.60 -4.50 1.82
N ALA A 90 16.90 -4.44 0.70
CA ALA A 90 17.02 -3.33 -0.25
C ALA A 90 16.46 -2.04 0.36
N PRO A 91 17.04 -0.87 0.02
CA PRO A 91 16.68 0.39 0.67
C PRO A 91 15.43 1.07 0.14
N ASN A 92 14.93 0.67 -1.03
CA ASN A 92 13.84 1.36 -1.68
C ASN A 92 12.55 0.56 -1.58
N ALA A 93 11.56 1.10 -0.85
CA ALA A 93 10.25 0.46 -0.74
C ALA A 93 9.39 0.87 -1.94
N VAL A 94 8.70 -0.10 -2.52
CA VAL A 94 7.81 0.13 -3.67
C VAL A 94 6.42 -0.31 -3.27
N ILE A 95 5.51 0.65 -3.13
CA ILE A 95 4.13 0.37 -2.73
C ILE A 95 3.40 -0.29 -3.89
N MET A 96 2.69 -1.37 -3.59
CA MET A 96 1.89 -2.11 -4.56
C MET A 96 0.40 -1.85 -4.40
N SER A 97 -0.08 -1.67 -3.16
CA SER A 97 -1.49 -1.35 -2.88
C SER A 97 -1.60 -0.41 -1.69
N VAL A 98 -2.52 0.55 -1.79
CA VAL A 98 -2.95 1.41 -0.69
C VAL A 98 -4.47 1.46 -0.77
N VAL A 99 -5.16 0.84 0.17
CA VAL A 99 -6.62 0.76 0.10
C VAL A 99 -7.26 0.96 1.47
N VAL A 100 -8.40 1.65 1.47
CA VAL A 100 -9.31 1.73 2.60
C VAL A 100 -10.67 1.29 2.08
N HIS A 101 -11.34 0.41 2.81
CA HIS A 101 -12.65 -0.09 2.41
C HIS A 101 -13.60 1.08 2.15
N PRO A 102 -14.43 1.02 1.09
CA PRO A 102 -15.32 2.14 0.72
C PRO A 102 -16.18 2.68 1.85
N ASP A 103 -16.64 1.82 2.76
CA ASP A 103 -17.47 2.24 3.90
C ASP A 103 -16.72 3.13 4.88
N PHE A 104 -15.41 3.18 4.80
CA PHE A 104 -14.56 3.94 5.73
C PHE A 104 -13.78 5.07 5.05
N GLN A 105 -14.00 5.30 3.76
CA GLN A 105 -13.34 6.37 3.03
C GLN A 105 -13.91 7.73 3.42
N GLY A 106 -13.12 8.79 3.20
CA GLY A 106 -13.54 10.15 3.51
C GLY A 106 -13.49 10.52 4.97
N LYS A 107 -12.83 9.71 5.81
CA LYS A 107 -12.77 9.91 7.26
C LYS A 107 -11.36 10.11 7.79
N GLY A 108 -10.38 10.25 6.89
CA GLY A 108 -8.99 10.48 7.29
C GLY A 108 -8.19 9.22 7.57
N TYR A 109 -8.74 8.04 7.36
CA TYR A 109 -8.03 6.79 7.67
C TYR A 109 -6.85 6.55 6.74
N SER A 110 -6.94 6.95 5.47
CA SER A 110 -5.81 6.78 4.55
C SER A 110 -4.59 7.58 5.00
N SER A 111 -4.80 8.77 5.57
CA SER A 111 -3.70 9.58 6.11
C SER A 111 -3.05 8.90 7.31
N LEU A 112 -3.87 8.34 8.20
CA LEU A 112 -3.36 7.61 9.36
C LEU A 112 -2.57 6.39 8.93
N LEU A 113 -3.09 5.64 7.97
CA LEU A 113 -2.45 4.44 7.45
C LEU A 113 -1.11 4.78 6.81
N MET A 114 -1.06 5.79 5.95
CA MET A 114 0.17 6.20 5.28
C MET A 114 1.20 6.68 6.29
N ARG A 115 0.79 7.46 7.29
CA ARG A 115 1.69 7.99 8.30
C ARG A 115 2.33 6.87 9.11
N GLU A 116 1.53 5.88 9.50
CA GLU A 116 2.04 4.72 10.23
C GLU A 116 3.01 3.91 9.38
N PHE A 117 2.68 3.73 8.09
CA PHE A 117 3.53 2.97 7.17
C PHE A 117 4.90 3.65 6.99
N VAL A 118 4.90 4.96 6.79
CA VAL A 118 6.13 5.75 6.67
C VAL A 118 6.98 5.57 7.93
N SER A 119 6.35 5.65 9.11
CA SER A 119 7.05 5.49 10.37
C SER A 119 7.71 4.12 10.48
N ARG A 120 7.00 3.06 10.09
CA ARG A 120 7.55 1.71 10.14
C ARG A 120 8.70 1.50 9.17
N LEU A 121 8.61 2.06 7.97
CA LEU A 121 9.70 1.96 6.99
C LEU A 121 10.94 2.71 7.46
N LYS A 122 10.76 3.86 8.13
CA LYS A 122 11.89 4.57 8.72
C LYS A 122 12.56 3.71 9.79
N ALA A 123 11.76 3.04 10.63
CA ALA A 123 12.30 2.14 11.66
C ALA A 123 13.03 0.94 11.06
N MET A 124 12.69 0.56 9.82
CA MET A 124 13.36 -0.51 9.08
C MET A 124 14.58 0.00 8.32
N ASN A 125 14.95 1.28 8.48
CA ASN A 125 16.07 1.93 7.80
C ASN A 125 15.94 1.99 6.27
N LYS A 126 14.71 2.03 5.77
CA LYS A 126 14.50 2.24 4.33
C LYS A 126 14.81 3.69 3.97
N LYS A 127 15.22 3.93 2.74
CA LYS A 127 15.67 5.25 2.27
C LYS A 127 14.61 5.98 1.47
N THR A 128 13.79 5.26 0.72
CA THR A 128 12.79 5.87 -0.16
C THR A 128 11.54 5.03 -0.19
N ILE A 129 10.43 5.70 -0.58
CA ILE A 129 9.18 5.03 -0.91
C ILE A 129 8.77 5.47 -2.31
N HIS A 130 8.42 4.52 -3.16
CA HIS A 130 7.95 4.77 -4.51
C HIS A 130 6.54 4.24 -4.67
N LEU A 131 5.71 4.94 -5.45
CA LEU A 131 4.38 4.48 -5.79
C LEU A 131 3.98 4.97 -7.17
N MET A 132 2.95 4.34 -7.72
CA MET A 132 2.23 4.83 -8.89
C MET A 132 0.82 5.19 -8.47
N CYS A 133 0.28 6.27 -9.01
CA CYS A 133 -1.09 6.67 -8.73
C CYS A 133 -1.76 7.23 -9.97
N LYS A 134 -3.08 7.26 -9.94
CA LYS A 134 -3.86 7.90 -10.99
C LYS A 134 -3.74 9.42 -10.87
N ASP A 135 -4.02 10.10 -11.97
CA ASP A 135 -3.93 11.56 -12.04
C ASP A 135 -4.69 12.24 -10.88
N ARG A 136 -5.87 11.76 -10.58
CA ARG A 136 -6.71 12.35 -9.51
C ARG A 136 -6.12 12.22 -8.11
N HIS A 137 -5.10 11.40 -7.91
CA HIS A 137 -4.46 11.19 -6.61
C HIS A 137 -3.10 11.86 -6.47
N VAL A 138 -2.59 12.50 -7.53
CA VAL A 138 -1.28 13.14 -7.49
C VAL A 138 -1.21 14.19 -6.38
N ASP A 139 -2.23 15.05 -6.28
CA ASP A 139 -2.23 16.09 -5.25
C ASP A 139 -2.31 15.50 -3.85
N LEU A 140 -3.05 14.42 -3.67
CA LEU A 140 -3.17 13.74 -2.38
C LEU A 140 -1.79 13.25 -1.91
N TYR A 141 -1.07 12.56 -2.78
CA TYR A 141 0.25 12.03 -2.42
C TYR A 141 1.28 13.14 -2.26
N ALA A 142 1.19 14.21 -3.07
CA ALA A 142 2.04 15.39 -2.86
C ALA A 142 1.82 15.98 -1.47
N HIS A 143 0.58 16.01 -1.01
CA HIS A 143 0.25 16.50 0.33
C HIS A 143 0.87 15.62 1.42
N PHE A 144 1.02 14.31 1.18
CA PHE A 144 1.67 13.41 2.12
C PHE A 144 3.20 13.54 2.13
N GLY A 145 3.77 14.31 1.19
CA GLY A 145 5.22 14.50 1.12
C GLY A 145 5.90 13.78 -0.04
N TYR A 146 5.12 13.17 -0.93
CA TYR A 146 5.68 12.57 -2.14
C TYR A 146 5.90 13.65 -3.20
N ARG A 147 6.96 13.51 -3.97
CA ARG A 147 7.18 14.40 -5.12
C ARG A 147 6.90 13.65 -6.41
N TYR A 148 6.41 14.40 -7.38
CA TYR A 148 6.10 13.87 -8.70
C TYR A 148 7.38 13.59 -9.47
N ILE A 149 7.50 12.43 -10.08
CA ILE A 149 8.68 12.06 -10.88
C ILE A 149 8.37 12.18 -12.37
N LYS A 150 7.41 11.42 -12.88
CA LYS A 150 7.07 11.37 -14.31
C LYS A 150 5.84 10.53 -14.54
N PRO A 151 5.20 10.64 -15.73
CA PRO A 151 4.20 9.66 -16.12
C PRO A 151 4.87 8.29 -16.17
N SER A 152 4.17 7.26 -15.69
CA SER A 152 4.71 5.90 -15.70
C SER A 152 4.58 5.30 -17.08
N ALA A 153 5.53 4.40 -17.42
CA ALA A 153 5.44 3.57 -18.62
C ALA A 153 4.43 2.45 -18.43
N SER A 154 3.92 2.23 -17.19
CA SER A 154 2.95 1.18 -16.91
C SER A 154 1.58 1.55 -17.47
N ASP A 155 0.89 0.53 -18.03
CA ASP A 155 -0.50 0.67 -18.44
C ASP A 155 -1.38 -0.30 -17.65
N HIS A 156 -0.99 -0.62 -16.41
CA HIS A 156 -1.70 -1.54 -15.53
C HIS A 156 -3.20 -1.23 -15.49
N GLY A 157 -4.03 -2.25 -15.72
CA GLY A 157 -5.48 -2.08 -15.77
C GLY A 157 -5.97 -1.24 -16.94
N GLY A 158 -5.13 -0.96 -17.94
CA GLY A 158 -5.49 -0.11 -19.07
C GLY A 158 -5.57 1.37 -18.72
N MET A 159 -5.01 1.79 -17.57
CA MET A 159 -5.10 3.16 -17.06
C MET A 159 -3.78 3.89 -17.17
N ALA A 160 -3.83 5.23 -17.18
CA ALA A 160 -2.63 6.05 -17.10
C ALA A 160 -2.19 6.21 -15.65
N TRP A 161 -0.91 6.06 -15.39
CA TRP A 161 -0.33 6.11 -14.06
C TRP A 161 0.80 7.13 -13.98
N HIS A 162 1.04 7.66 -12.78
CA HIS A 162 2.09 8.62 -12.51
C HIS A 162 2.98 8.09 -11.40
N GLU A 163 4.29 8.27 -11.56
CA GLU A 163 5.26 7.83 -10.56
C GLU A 163 5.53 8.95 -9.56
N MET A 164 5.52 8.60 -8.28
CA MET A 164 5.82 9.53 -7.20
C MET A 164 6.77 8.87 -6.20
N MET A 165 7.50 9.68 -5.46
CA MET A 165 8.55 9.20 -4.57
C MET A 165 8.66 10.08 -3.33
N MET A 166 8.98 9.46 -2.19
CA MET A 166 9.30 10.15 -0.95
C MET A 166 10.68 9.71 -0.47
N THR A 167 11.50 10.67 -0.02
CA THR A 167 12.76 10.36 0.66
C THR A 167 12.49 10.28 2.16
N LEU A 168 12.92 9.21 2.77
CA LEU A 168 12.69 8.96 4.20
C LEU A 168 13.78 9.55 5.11
#